data_53cae479f7b595bfc1eb98ba9dbf020f
#
_entry.id   53cae479f7b595bfc1eb98ba9dbf020f
#
_cell.length_a   1.000
_cell.length_b   1.000
_cell.length_c   1.000
_cell.angle_alpha   90.00
_cell.angle_beta   90.00
_cell.angle_gamma   90.00
#
_symmetry.space_group_name_H-M   'P 1'
#
loop_
_entity.id
_entity.type
_entity.pdbx_description
1 polymer ?
#
loop_
_entity_poly.entity_id
_entity_poly.type
_entity_poly.pdbx_seq_one_letter_code
_entity_poly.pdbx_strand_id
1 'polypeptide(L)'
;MKELLPPAASPLASPSIVLLDRDQGLLAFNERVLDRAKRAEVPLLERLRYLCIVSSNLDELFEVRANMHLAAFKNKDQKGLYTTQTFEDLYRNAGKLVAEQYTLYNDVLMPSLKKKGIRILTYADRNEAQRKWVPPSSTVNSVTC
;
A
#
# COMPACT_ATOMS: atom_id res chain seq x y z
N MET A 1 -47.19 53.67 -7.57
CA MET A 1 -46.55 52.53 -8.23
C MET A 1 -45.37 52.09 -7.35
N LYS A 2 -45.52 50.97 -6.66
CA LYS A 2 -44.46 50.33 -5.87
C LYS A 2 -43.75 49.33 -6.79
N GLU A 3 -42.52 49.64 -7.14
CA GLU A 3 -41.68 48.76 -7.89
C GLU A 3 -41.24 47.55 -7.02
N LEU A 4 -41.69 46.36 -7.39
CA LEU A 4 -41.27 45.11 -6.75
C LEU A 4 -39.86 44.75 -7.21
N LEU A 5 -38.88 44.88 -6.32
CA LEU A 5 -37.55 44.32 -6.52
C LEU A 5 -37.64 42.77 -6.59
N PRO A 6 -36.98 42.10 -7.53
CA PRO A 6 -36.93 40.67 -7.59
C PRO A 6 -36.16 40.09 -6.38
N PRO A 7 -36.55 38.92 -5.88
CA PRO A 7 -35.88 38.30 -4.73
C PRO A 7 -34.40 38.01 -5.07
N ALA A 8 -33.55 38.37 -4.10
CA ALA A 8 -32.10 38.12 -4.17
C ALA A 8 -31.83 36.63 -4.45
N ALA A 9 -31.06 36.35 -5.49
CA ALA A 9 -30.61 35.00 -5.81
C ALA A 9 -29.90 34.38 -4.60
N SER A 10 -30.34 33.21 -4.17
CA SER A 10 -29.69 32.42 -3.14
C SER A 10 -28.22 32.19 -3.51
N PRO A 11 -27.28 32.33 -2.56
CA PRO A 11 -25.88 32.03 -2.83
C PRO A 11 -25.76 30.59 -3.30
N LEU A 12 -25.21 30.39 -4.50
CA LEU A 12 -24.86 29.08 -5.03
C LEU A 12 -24.06 28.34 -3.96
N ALA A 13 -24.59 27.24 -3.45
CA ALA A 13 -23.87 26.38 -2.52
C ALA A 13 -22.53 26.00 -3.18
N SER A 14 -21.43 26.47 -2.61
CA SER A 14 -20.09 26.10 -3.07
C SER A 14 -20.00 24.59 -3.08
N PRO A 15 -19.54 23.96 -4.18
CA PRO A 15 -19.35 22.51 -4.19
C PRO A 15 -18.44 22.14 -3.03
N SER A 16 -18.92 21.29 -2.13
CA SER A 16 -18.07 20.74 -1.06
C SER A 16 -16.94 19.97 -1.71
N ILE A 17 -15.73 20.53 -1.68
CA ILE A 17 -14.54 19.84 -2.15
C ILE A 17 -14.33 18.68 -1.16
N VAL A 18 -14.67 17.48 -1.57
CA VAL A 18 -14.33 16.26 -0.83
C VAL A 18 -12.83 16.04 -1.04
N LEU A 19 -12.03 16.42 -0.06
CA LEU A 19 -10.60 16.11 -0.05
C LEU A 19 -10.46 14.60 0.06
N LEU A 20 -9.74 14.01 -0.91
CA LEU A 20 -9.41 12.59 -0.86
C LEU A 20 -8.55 12.33 0.38
N ASP A 21 -8.91 11.33 1.17
CA ASP A 21 -8.08 10.86 2.26
C ASP A 21 -6.73 10.42 1.69
N ARG A 22 -5.66 11.06 2.16
CA ARG A 22 -4.30 10.83 1.65
C ARG A 22 -3.86 9.37 1.83
N ASP A 23 -4.25 8.74 2.93
CA ASP A 23 -3.83 7.39 3.26
C ASP A 23 -4.60 6.36 2.43
N GLN A 24 -5.89 6.59 2.19
CA GLN A 24 -6.67 5.83 1.21
C GLN A 24 -6.15 6.05 -0.22
N GLY A 25 -5.73 7.27 -0.55
CA GLY A 25 -5.10 7.58 -1.83
C GLY A 25 -3.79 6.81 -2.05
N LEU A 26 -2.99 6.64 -0.99
CA LEU A 26 -1.77 5.84 -1.03
C LEU A 26 -2.07 4.35 -1.24
N LEU A 27 -3.08 3.81 -0.57
CA LEU A 27 -3.51 2.42 -0.79
C LEU A 27 -4.00 2.21 -2.23
N ALA A 28 -4.86 3.09 -2.74
CA ALA A 28 -5.33 3.02 -4.12
C ALA A 28 -4.20 3.16 -5.15
N PHE A 29 -3.15 3.92 -4.85
CA PHE A 29 -1.94 3.96 -5.67
C PHE A 29 -1.23 2.60 -5.66
N ASN A 30 -1.05 1.99 -4.50
CA ASN A 30 -0.38 0.69 -4.37
C ASN A 30 -1.19 -0.45 -5.02
N GLU A 31 -2.52 -0.42 -5.01
CA GLU A 31 -3.36 -1.33 -5.78
C GLU A 31 -3.02 -1.27 -7.27
N ARG A 32 -2.89 -0.06 -7.85
CA ARG A 32 -2.50 0.11 -9.26
C ARG A 32 -1.09 -0.39 -9.54
N VAL A 33 -0.15 -0.23 -8.61
CA VAL A 33 1.21 -0.78 -8.73
C VAL A 33 1.17 -2.31 -8.69
N LEU A 34 0.40 -2.89 -7.77
CA LEU A 34 0.22 -4.34 -7.68
C LEU A 34 -0.44 -4.92 -8.95
N ASP A 35 -1.39 -4.21 -9.54
CA ASP A 35 -2.00 -4.61 -10.80
C ASP A 35 -0.99 -4.68 -11.95
N ARG A 36 0.03 -3.83 -11.96
CA ARG A 36 1.15 -3.96 -12.91
C ARG A 36 1.94 -5.24 -12.68
N ALA A 37 2.15 -5.63 -11.42
CA ALA A 37 2.83 -6.88 -11.09
C ALA A 37 2.02 -8.13 -11.48
N LYS A 38 0.70 -8.05 -11.56
CA LYS A 38 -0.18 -9.16 -11.99
C LYS A 38 -0.12 -9.42 -13.50
N ARG A 39 0.22 -8.43 -14.33
CA ARG A 39 0.17 -8.51 -15.79
C ARG A 39 1.24 -9.44 -16.34
N ALA A 40 0.84 -10.42 -17.14
CA ALA A 40 1.73 -11.43 -17.70
C ALA A 40 2.67 -10.88 -18.79
N GLU A 41 2.27 -9.80 -19.48
CA GLU A 41 3.08 -9.12 -20.49
C GLU A 41 4.26 -8.34 -19.92
N VAL A 42 4.24 -8.05 -18.61
CA VAL A 42 5.35 -7.38 -17.93
C VAL A 42 6.47 -8.39 -17.66
N PRO A 43 7.75 -8.04 -17.94
CA PRO A 43 8.88 -8.91 -17.65
C PRO A 43 8.91 -9.38 -16.18
N LEU A 44 9.22 -10.66 -15.94
CA LEU A 44 9.08 -11.31 -14.65
C LEU A 44 9.83 -10.58 -13.52
N LEU A 45 11.04 -10.09 -13.75
CA LEU A 45 11.80 -9.36 -12.74
C LEU A 45 11.22 -7.96 -12.47
N GLU A 46 10.63 -7.32 -13.47
CA GLU A 46 9.91 -6.07 -13.27
C GLU A 46 8.62 -6.28 -12.45
N ARG A 47 7.92 -7.40 -12.66
CA ARG A 47 6.77 -7.77 -11.81
C ARG A 47 7.19 -7.93 -10.35
N LEU A 48 8.32 -8.60 -10.11
CA LEU A 48 8.90 -8.72 -8.77
C LEU A 48 9.23 -7.33 -8.21
N ARG A 49 9.83 -6.44 -9.01
CA ARG A 49 10.16 -5.07 -8.60
C ARG A 49 8.92 -4.26 -8.21
N TYR A 50 7.82 -4.35 -8.99
CA TYR A 50 6.55 -3.69 -8.60
C TYR A 50 6.03 -4.21 -7.27
N LEU A 51 6.11 -5.51 -7.02
CA LEU A 51 5.72 -6.11 -5.75
C LEU A 51 6.55 -5.56 -4.58
N CYS A 52 7.84 -5.37 -4.78
CA CYS A 52 8.74 -4.77 -3.81
C CYS A 52 8.40 -3.31 -3.51
N ILE A 53 8.04 -2.54 -4.53
CA ILE A 53 7.58 -1.16 -4.35
C ILE A 53 6.33 -1.12 -3.47
N VAL A 54 5.38 -2.02 -3.70
CA VAL A 54 4.16 -2.13 -2.85
C VAL A 54 4.54 -2.44 -1.40
N SER A 55 5.46 -3.40 -1.15
CA SER A 55 5.95 -3.70 0.19
C SER A 55 6.53 -2.47 0.89
N SER A 56 7.47 -1.80 0.23
CA SER A 56 8.13 -0.62 0.81
C SER A 56 7.16 0.51 1.13
N ASN A 57 6.19 0.75 0.27
CA ASN A 57 5.16 1.77 0.49
C ASN A 57 4.22 1.39 1.65
N LEU A 58 3.91 0.10 1.82
CA LEU A 58 3.11 -0.37 2.95
C LEU A 58 3.89 -0.27 4.27
N ASP A 59 5.17 -0.60 4.27
CA ASP A 59 6.04 -0.44 5.44
C ASP A 59 6.06 1.04 5.89
N GLU A 60 6.26 1.98 4.96
CA GLU A 60 6.20 3.41 5.24
C GLU A 60 4.82 3.84 5.79
N LEU A 61 3.74 3.33 5.21
CA LEU A 61 2.39 3.62 5.68
C LEU A 61 2.22 3.19 7.14
N PHE A 62 2.65 1.97 7.49
CA PHE A 62 2.50 1.45 8.84
C PHE A 62 3.46 2.10 9.84
N GLU A 63 4.69 2.36 9.46
CA GLU A 63 5.67 2.97 10.36
C GLU A 63 5.37 4.44 10.67
N VAL A 64 4.94 5.20 9.65
CA VAL A 64 4.80 6.66 9.78
C VAL A 64 3.36 7.07 10.14
N ARG A 65 2.35 6.42 9.56
CA ARG A 65 0.96 6.92 9.59
C ARG A 65 0.03 6.12 10.46
N ALA A 66 0.25 4.82 10.62
CA ALA A 66 -0.67 3.95 11.36
C ALA A 66 -0.84 4.39 12.83
N ASN A 67 0.16 5.03 13.43
CA ASN A 67 0.09 5.50 14.80
C ASN A 67 -1.01 6.55 15.03
N MET A 68 -1.25 7.45 14.07
CA MET A 68 -2.33 8.45 14.16
C MET A 68 -3.70 7.80 14.12
N HIS A 69 -3.88 6.85 13.19
CA HIS A 69 -5.12 6.07 13.09
C HIS A 69 -5.34 5.19 14.33
N LEU A 70 -4.29 4.56 14.85
CA LEU A 70 -4.36 3.73 16.05
C LEU A 70 -4.72 4.56 17.28
N ALA A 71 -4.19 5.79 17.42
CA ALA A 71 -4.54 6.70 18.50
C ALA A 71 -6.02 7.08 18.43
N ALA A 72 -6.51 7.46 17.26
CA ALA A 72 -7.92 7.79 17.06
C ALA A 72 -8.85 6.59 17.36
N PHE A 73 -8.45 5.39 16.98
CA PHE A 73 -9.19 4.16 17.30
C PHE A 73 -9.24 3.91 18.81
N LYS A 74 -8.11 4.02 19.51
CA LYS A 74 -8.04 3.84 20.98
C LYS A 74 -8.86 4.88 21.73
N ASN A 75 -8.87 6.13 21.25
CA ASN A 75 -9.63 7.24 21.86
C ASN A 75 -11.11 7.22 21.47
N LYS A 76 -11.53 6.34 20.56
CA LYS A 76 -12.87 6.28 19.98
C LYS A 76 -13.29 7.60 19.31
N ASP A 77 -12.36 8.25 18.64
CA ASP A 77 -12.59 9.51 17.96
C ASP A 77 -13.61 9.34 16.83
N GLN A 78 -14.57 10.25 16.76
CA GLN A 78 -15.67 10.23 15.79
C GLN A 78 -15.63 11.42 14.82
N LYS A 79 -14.70 12.35 15.02
CA LYS A 79 -14.60 13.59 14.24
C LYS A 79 -13.16 13.86 13.84
N GLY A 80 -12.99 14.52 12.71
CA GLY A 80 -11.69 14.89 12.17
C GLY A 80 -11.21 13.95 11.06
N LEU A 81 -9.95 14.05 10.71
CA LEU A 81 -9.31 13.24 9.65
C LEU A 81 -9.05 11.79 10.10
N TYR A 82 -8.77 11.59 11.37
CA TYR A 82 -8.49 10.28 11.96
C TYR A 82 -9.62 9.94 12.93
N THR A 83 -10.35 8.89 12.62
CA THR A 83 -11.47 8.39 13.41
C THR A 83 -11.38 6.87 13.52
N THR A 84 -12.18 6.30 14.39
CA THR A 84 -12.37 4.84 14.49
C THR A 84 -12.68 4.23 13.11
N GLN A 85 -13.60 4.86 12.36
CA GLN A 85 -14.00 4.37 11.04
C GLN A 85 -12.87 4.44 10.02
N THR A 86 -12.11 5.54 9.98
CA THR A 86 -10.97 5.66 9.04
C THR A 86 -9.87 4.66 9.34
N PHE A 87 -9.67 4.30 10.62
CA PHE A 87 -8.75 3.22 11.01
C PHE A 87 -9.21 1.85 10.49
N GLU A 88 -10.49 1.52 10.71
CA GLU A 88 -11.05 0.23 10.26
C GLU A 88 -10.99 0.07 8.74
N ASP A 89 -11.28 1.14 8.01
CA ASP A 89 -11.22 1.15 6.56
C ASP A 89 -9.77 1.02 6.04
N LEU A 90 -8.83 1.74 6.65
CA LEU A 90 -7.41 1.63 6.34
C LEU A 90 -6.91 0.21 6.58
N TYR A 91 -7.18 -0.34 7.76
CA TYR A 91 -6.76 -1.68 8.13
C TYR A 91 -7.33 -2.76 7.22
N ARG A 92 -8.63 -2.67 6.88
CA ARG A 92 -9.30 -3.59 5.97
C ARG A 92 -8.70 -3.54 4.56
N ASN A 93 -8.50 -2.33 4.02
CA ASN A 93 -7.99 -2.16 2.66
C ASN A 93 -6.52 -2.54 2.56
N ALA A 94 -5.70 -2.18 3.54
CA ALA A 94 -4.31 -2.61 3.62
C ALA A 94 -4.20 -4.15 3.74
N GLY A 95 -5.04 -4.76 4.58
CA GLY A 95 -5.08 -6.21 4.73
C GLY A 95 -5.40 -6.96 3.43
N LYS A 96 -6.34 -6.44 2.63
CA LYS A 96 -6.63 -7.01 1.29
C LYS A 96 -5.42 -6.91 0.37
N LEU A 97 -4.79 -5.75 0.31
CA LEU A 97 -3.63 -5.51 -0.54
C LEU A 97 -2.46 -6.42 -0.17
N VAL A 98 -2.20 -6.60 1.13
CA VAL A 98 -1.18 -7.53 1.64
C VAL A 98 -1.51 -8.98 1.24
N ALA A 99 -2.76 -9.42 1.42
CA ALA A 99 -3.17 -10.77 1.04
C ALA A 99 -2.98 -11.04 -0.46
N GLU A 100 -3.36 -10.09 -1.32
CA GLU A 100 -3.17 -10.20 -2.76
C GLU A 100 -1.68 -10.21 -3.14
N GLN A 101 -0.87 -9.41 -2.48
CA GLN A 101 0.58 -9.37 -2.66
C GLN A 101 1.22 -10.72 -2.34
N TYR A 102 0.86 -11.34 -1.21
CA TYR A 102 1.36 -12.67 -0.84
C TYR A 102 0.91 -13.76 -1.80
N THR A 103 -0.34 -13.74 -2.25
CA THR A 103 -0.85 -14.66 -3.26
C THR A 103 -0.07 -14.53 -4.56
N LEU A 104 0.12 -13.31 -5.07
CA LEU A 104 0.89 -13.08 -6.28
C LEU A 104 2.34 -13.55 -6.14
N TYR A 105 2.96 -13.28 -5.01
CA TYR A 105 4.33 -13.69 -4.73
C TYR A 105 4.48 -15.21 -4.71
N ASN A 106 3.69 -15.89 -3.87
CA ASN A 106 3.86 -17.32 -3.62
C ASN A 106 3.35 -18.19 -4.79
N ASP A 107 2.20 -17.84 -5.37
CA ASP A 107 1.51 -18.72 -6.32
C ASP A 107 1.88 -18.44 -7.77
N VAL A 108 2.39 -17.24 -8.06
CA VAL A 108 2.70 -16.83 -9.45
C VAL A 108 4.18 -16.53 -9.65
N LEU A 109 4.75 -15.59 -8.88
CA LEU A 109 6.10 -15.10 -9.14
C LEU A 109 7.17 -16.13 -8.76
N MET A 110 7.09 -16.71 -7.57
CA MET A 110 8.07 -17.69 -7.10
C MET A 110 8.15 -18.93 -8.00
N PRO A 111 7.03 -19.57 -8.39
CA PRO A 111 7.07 -20.67 -9.35
C PRO A 111 7.62 -20.26 -10.73
N SER A 112 7.28 -19.05 -11.18
CA SER A 112 7.74 -18.54 -12.48
C SER A 112 9.25 -18.25 -12.50
N LEU A 113 9.78 -17.69 -11.41
CA LEU A 113 11.23 -17.47 -11.22
C LEU A 113 11.97 -18.82 -11.21
N LYS A 114 11.47 -19.79 -10.45
CA LYS A 114 12.04 -21.13 -10.38
C LYS A 114 12.11 -21.81 -11.77
N LYS A 115 11.04 -21.70 -12.57
CA LYS A 115 11.02 -22.21 -13.95
C LYS A 115 12.08 -21.57 -14.85
N LYS A 116 12.47 -20.33 -14.59
CA LYS A 116 13.55 -19.62 -15.30
C LYS A 116 14.94 -19.81 -14.67
N GLY A 117 15.08 -20.71 -13.70
CA GLY A 117 16.35 -20.99 -13.03
C GLY A 117 16.77 -19.95 -12.00
N ILE A 118 15.88 -18.99 -11.67
CA ILE A 118 16.12 -17.97 -10.64
C ILE A 118 15.59 -18.48 -9.30
N ARG A 119 16.44 -18.50 -8.29
CA ARG A 119 16.06 -18.90 -6.93
C ARG A 119 16.33 -17.78 -5.95
N ILE A 120 15.31 -17.37 -5.21
CA ILE A 120 15.45 -16.48 -4.05
C ILE A 120 15.80 -17.39 -2.86
N LEU A 121 16.97 -17.19 -2.28
CA LEU A 121 17.46 -18.00 -1.18
C LEU A 121 17.25 -17.27 0.15
N THR A 122 16.62 -17.94 1.08
CA THR A 122 16.64 -17.50 2.48
C THR A 122 18.02 -17.75 3.10
N TYR A 123 18.27 -17.21 4.28
CA TYR A 123 19.54 -17.46 4.99
C TYR A 123 19.79 -18.96 5.22
N ALA A 124 18.73 -19.72 5.54
CA ALA A 124 18.79 -21.15 5.76
C ALA A 124 19.13 -21.96 4.49
N ASP A 125 18.71 -21.48 3.33
CA ASP A 125 18.91 -22.17 2.04
C ASP A 125 20.30 -21.98 1.45
N ARG A 126 21.14 -21.11 2.04
CA ARG A 126 22.47 -20.81 1.55
C ARG A 126 23.46 -21.93 1.87
N ASN A 127 24.21 -22.37 0.88
CA ASN A 127 25.34 -23.27 1.06
C ASN A 127 26.55 -22.55 1.70
N GLU A 128 27.58 -23.31 2.08
CA GLU A 128 28.76 -22.76 2.77
C GLU A 128 29.50 -21.69 1.94
N ALA A 129 29.65 -21.92 0.65
CA ALA A 129 30.30 -20.98 -0.26
C ALA A 129 29.49 -19.67 -0.38
N GLN A 130 28.16 -19.76 -0.47
CA GLN A 130 27.26 -18.61 -0.50
C GLN A 130 27.27 -17.83 0.81
N ARG A 131 27.36 -18.51 1.95
CA ARG A 131 27.47 -17.86 3.26
C ARG A 131 28.78 -17.08 3.43
N LYS A 132 29.88 -17.61 2.88
CA LYS A 132 31.18 -16.91 2.87
C LYS A 132 31.18 -15.67 1.95
N TRP A 133 30.45 -15.75 0.84
CA TRP A 133 30.38 -14.66 -0.13
C TRP A 133 29.49 -13.49 0.31
N VAL A 134 28.43 -13.77 1.11
CA VAL A 134 27.54 -12.74 1.66
C VAL A 134 28.01 -12.39 3.06
N PRO A 135 28.61 -11.21 3.30
CA PRO A 135 29.13 -10.85 4.62
C PRO A 135 28.00 -10.73 5.66
N PRO A 136 28.26 -11.01 6.95
CA PRO A 136 27.27 -10.95 8.01
C PRO A 136 26.58 -9.59 8.19
N SER A 137 27.25 -8.50 7.82
CA SER A 137 26.71 -7.14 7.86
C SER A 137 25.59 -6.88 6.84
N SER A 138 25.42 -7.78 5.88
CA SER A 138 24.28 -7.78 4.98
C SER A 138 23.04 -8.41 5.62
N THR A 139 23.08 -8.70 6.91
CA THR A 139 21.89 -9.00 7.71
C THR A 139 21.18 -7.68 8.05
N VAL A 140 20.96 -6.88 7.03
CA VAL A 140 19.82 -6.00 7.05
C VAL A 140 18.63 -6.93 7.08
N ASN A 141 17.83 -6.84 8.13
CA ASN A 141 16.49 -7.38 8.20
C ASN A 141 15.61 -6.70 7.13
N SER A 142 16.04 -6.72 5.93
CA SER A 142 15.19 -6.28 4.85
C SER A 142 14.99 -7.45 3.92
N VAL A 143 13.87 -8.08 4.15
CA VAL A 143 12.99 -8.37 3.02
C VAL A 143 12.50 -6.99 2.54
N THR A 144 13.39 -6.04 2.44
CA THR A 144 13.20 -4.89 1.58
C THR A 144 13.67 -5.37 0.22
N CYS A 145 12.69 -5.73 -0.57
CA CYS A 145 12.90 -5.86 -1.98
C CYS A 145 13.54 -4.62 -2.53
#